data_d86e0c013066fadadc80e862f2a18e17
#
_entry.id   d86e0c013066fadadc80e862f2a18e17
#
_cell.length_a   1.000
_cell.length_b   1.000
_cell.length_c   1.000
_cell.angle_alpha   90.00
_cell.angle_beta   90.00
_cell.angle_gamma   90.00
#
_symmetry.space_group_name_H-M   'P 1'
#
loop_
_entity.id
_entity.type
_entity.pdbx_description
1 polymer ?
#
loop_
_entity_poly.entity_id
_entity_poly.type
_entity_poly.pdbx_seq_one_letter_code
_entity_poly.pdbx_strand_id
1 'polypeptide(L)'
;MATTSPSAMDHVSKKPKLADGEDAMDVDDKENRKIAKVAFDHETHMRIYYDSLFPAESMMKWLAYGNDLKHPQADAGFMQRREFCFTLPGDVFVRYQSFKDDKELRKELKSKLPSKIDIGPVFNVDPSKRLAYSGGAGSDRVFAPTEREFVMDIDMTDYDDVRTCCSAANICGKCWPLMTVAVKVIDAGLREDFGFEHLLWVYSGRRGIHCWVCDDRARKMSNESRAAVAEYFGVYKGADASGTVKRVNLTSPLHPSLQRAYADVLDPFWRRKILPDQELLTHEKTKDAILAMIPDAEARSRVESAWKGSDDSVARWEKLEQIVQRAIKADAKNYALRRCLHDIVFAHVYPRLDVEVSKHMNHLLKAPFCVHPKTGRVCVPMDPKTADDFDPMRVPTVNELLNELNAADGKVEATRMQKAVDCFNETFWNALEKECKGDLAAKTRENAATKGASATEW
;
A
#
# COMPACT_ATOMS: atom_id res chain seq x y z
N MET A 1 -45.63 -7.91 44.23
CA MET A 1 -46.06 -6.86 43.30
C MET A 1 -44.95 -6.70 42.28
N ALA A 2 -45.21 -7.19 41.07
CA ALA A 2 -44.26 -7.15 39.96
C ALA A 2 -44.47 -5.84 39.20
N THR A 3 -43.37 -5.17 38.82
CA THR A 3 -43.39 -4.11 37.82
C THR A 3 -42.35 -4.43 36.75
N THR A 4 -42.89 -4.69 35.59
CA THR A 4 -42.21 -4.99 34.32
C THR A 4 -41.64 -3.72 33.68
N SER A 5 -40.39 -3.79 33.22
CA SER A 5 -39.76 -2.77 32.36
C SER A 5 -40.08 -3.07 30.87
N PRO A 6 -40.31 -2.07 30.03
CA PRO A 6 -40.49 -2.28 28.59
C PRO A 6 -39.18 -2.22 27.80
N SER A 7 -39.11 -3.09 26.79
CA SER A 7 -38.02 -3.22 25.82
C SER A 7 -37.87 -2.01 24.93
N ALA A 8 -36.62 -1.61 24.67
CA ALA A 8 -36.25 -0.63 23.66
C ALA A 8 -36.35 -1.25 22.24
N MET A 9 -37.06 -0.60 21.35
CA MET A 9 -37.14 -0.92 19.92
C MET A 9 -35.97 -0.28 19.18
N ASP A 10 -35.27 -1.10 18.38
CA ASP A 10 -34.26 -0.70 17.43
C ASP A 10 -34.86 0.13 16.30
N HIS A 11 -34.42 1.39 16.17
CA HIS A 11 -34.65 2.19 14.97
C HIS A 11 -33.50 1.96 13.98
N VAL A 12 -33.72 1.08 13.01
CA VAL A 12 -32.91 0.98 11.80
C VAL A 12 -33.26 2.12 10.85
N SER A 13 -32.38 3.10 10.74
CA SER A 13 -32.50 4.19 9.76
C SER A 13 -32.04 3.70 8.39
N LYS A 14 -32.98 3.56 7.46
CA LYS A 14 -32.71 3.32 6.03
C LYS A 14 -32.18 4.60 5.39
N LYS A 15 -30.95 4.56 4.87
CA LYS A 15 -30.42 5.60 3.96
C LYS A 15 -31.12 5.48 2.58
N PRO A 16 -31.45 6.60 1.93
CA PRO A 16 -32.06 6.57 0.60
C PRO A 16 -31.06 6.16 -0.47
N LYS A 17 -31.48 5.32 -1.42
CA LYS A 17 -30.77 5.01 -2.66
C LYS A 17 -30.76 6.25 -3.55
N LEU A 18 -29.59 6.75 -3.92
CA LEU A 18 -29.41 7.69 -5.01
C LEU A 18 -29.41 6.92 -6.34
N ALA A 19 -30.13 7.44 -7.29
CA ALA A 19 -30.27 6.89 -8.63
C ALA A 19 -28.95 7.03 -9.42
N ASP A 20 -28.65 6.00 -10.22
CA ASP A 20 -27.52 5.96 -11.14
C ASP A 20 -27.69 7.02 -12.23
N GLY A 21 -26.83 8.04 -12.24
CA GLY A 21 -26.67 8.96 -13.35
C GLY A 21 -25.63 8.39 -14.32
N GLU A 22 -26.08 8.04 -15.52
CA GLU A 22 -25.19 7.76 -16.66
C GLU A 22 -24.68 9.11 -17.20
N ASP A 23 -23.36 9.38 -17.06
CA ASP A 23 -22.74 10.53 -17.73
C ASP A 23 -21.43 10.15 -18.43
N ALA A 24 -21.43 10.49 -19.69
CA ALA A 24 -20.36 10.71 -20.68
C ALA A 24 -19.01 10.08 -20.41
N MET A 25 -18.76 8.93 -21.02
CA MET A 25 -17.44 8.31 -21.16
C MET A 25 -16.86 8.57 -22.56
N ASP A 26 -15.58 8.90 -22.58
CA ASP A 26 -14.76 9.20 -23.76
C ASP A 26 -14.83 8.10 -24.82
N VAL A 27 -14.68 8.48 -26.11
CA VAL A 27 -14.89 7.63 -27.29
C VAL A 27 -13.86 6.49 -27.37
N ASP A 28 -12.65 6.68 -26.86
CA ASP A 28 -11.58 5.66 -26.83
C ASP A 28 -11.89 4.47 -25.89
N ASP A 29 -12.66 4.70 -24.84
CA ASP A 29 -13.06 3.65 -23.90
C ASP A 29 -14.15 2.72 -24.48
N LYS A 30 -14.88 3.18 -25.50
CA LYS A 30 -15.93 2.38 -26.17
C LYS A 30 -15.35 1.34 -27.15
N GLU A 31 -14.21 1.60 -27.76
CA GLU A 31 -13.57 0.68 -28.71
C GLU A 31 -12.85 -0.47 -27.99
N ASN A 32 -12.20 -0.19 -26.85
CA ASN A 32 -11.62 -1.22 -25.96
C ASN A 32 -12.70 -2.12 -25.30
N ARG A 33 -13.93 -1.62 -25.11
CA ARG A 33 -15.04 -2.43 -24.59
C ARG A 33 -15.64 -3.44 -25.56
N LYS A 34 -15.36 -3.30 -26.87
CA LYS A 34 -15.90 -4.23 -27.88
C LYS A 34 -15.12 -5.54 -27.99
N ILE A 35 -13.87 -5.60 -27.48
CA ILE A 35 -13.01 -6.78 -27.61
C ILE A 35 -13.20 -7.81 -26.49
N ALA A 36 -13.84 -7.49 -25.38
CA ALA A 36 -13.91 -8.38 -24.20
C ALA A 36 -15.27 -8.45 -23.53
N LYS A 37 -16.28 -8.97 -24.22
CA LYS A 37 -17.47 -9.49 -23.54
C LYS A 37 -17.50 -11.02 -23.54
N VAL A 38 -16.37 -11.67 -23.24
CA VAL A 38 -16.44 -12.99 -22.64
C VAL A 38 -16.71 -12.72 -21.14
N ALA A 39 -17.88 -13.12 -20.68
CA ALA A 39 -18.21 -13.02 -19.26
C ALA A 39 -17.11 -13.71 -18.45
N PHE A 40 -16.58 -13.02 -17.42
CA PHE A 40 -15.55 -13.58 -16.55
C PHE A 40 -16.15 -14.80 -15.84
N ASP A 41 -15.80 -15.98 -16.31
CA ASP A 41 -16.08 -17.23 -15.60
C ASP A 41 -14.97 -17.45 -14.56
N HIS A 42 -15.30 -17.15 -13.31
CA HIS A 42 -14.36 -17.21 -12.20
C HIS A 42 -13.67 -18.59 -12.13
N GLU A 43 -14.41 -19.67 -12.25
CA GLU A 43 -13.86 -21.00 -12.09
C GLU A 43 -12.83 -21.33 -13.19
N THR A 44 -13.22 -21.19 -14.44
CA THR A 44 -12.34 -21.51 -15.58
C THR A 44 -11.13 -20.58 -15.64
N HIS A 45 -11.34 -19.26 -15.52
CA HIS A 45 -10.28 -18.29 -15.66
C HIS A 45 -9.27 -18.38 -14.50
N MET A 46 -9.73 -18.50 -13.26
CA MET A 46 -8.84 -18.61 -12.11
C MET A 46 -8.12 -19.95 -12.08
N ARG A 47 -8.73 -21.02 -12.59
CA ARG A 47 -8.05 -22.33 -12.74
C ARG A 47 -6.84 -22.23 -13.65
N ILE A 48 -6.99 -21.63 -14.84
CA ILE A 48 -5.89 -21.44 -15.79
C ILE A 48 -4.85 -20.47 -15.20
N TYR A 49 -5.32 -19.39 -14.57
CA TYR A 49 -4.43 -18.41 -13.93
C TYR A 49 -3.51 -19.05 -12.89
N TYR A 50 -4.06 -19.83 -11.97
CA TYR A 50 -3.30 -20.50 -10.92
C TYR A 50 -2.46 -21.68 -11.42
N ASP A 51 -2.86 -22.29 -12.51
CA ASP A 51 -2.08 -23.36 -13.12
C ASP A 51 -0.85 -22.85 -13.87
N SER A 52 -1.03 -21.83 -14.69
CA SER A 52 -0.01 -21.41 -15.67
C SER A 52 0.64 -20.07 -15.38
N LEU A 53 -0.11 -19.10 -14.88
CA LEU A 53 0.35 -17.71 -14.80
C LEU A 53 0.82 -17.27 -13.40
N PHE A 54 0.19 -17.79 -12.34
CA PHE A 54 0.55 -17.38 -10.97
C PHE A 54 1.95 -17.88 -10.60
N PRO A 55 2.89 -16.99 -10.22
CA PRO A 55 4.29 -17.36 -9.99
C PRO A 55 4.49 -17.97 -8.58
N ALA A 56 3.87 -19.13 -8.32
CA ALA A 56 3.89 -19.77 -7.00
C ALA A 56 5.33 -20.06 -6.53
N GLU A 57 6.23 -20.46 -7.43
CA GLU A 57 7.63 -20.73 -7.08
C GLU A 57 8.35 -19.48 -6.62
N SER A 58 8.24 -18.36 -7.34
CA SER A 58 8.84 -17.06 -6.95
C SER A 58 8.31 -16.56 -5.62
N MET A 59 6.99 -16.70 -5.39
CA MET A 59 6.35 -16.33 -4.14
C MET A 59 6.89 -17.16 -2.96
N MET A 60 6.99 -18.49 -3.13
CA MET A 60 7.47 -19.37 -2.06
C MET A 60 8.95 -19.19 -1.78
N LYS A 61 9.79 -18.93 -2.81
CA LYS A 61 11.21 -18.60 -2.63
C LYS A 61 11.39 -17.33 -1.81
N TRP A 62 10.65 -16.27 -2.16
CA TRP A 62 10.67 -15.02 -1.39
C TRP A 62 10.28 -15.26 0.06
N LEU A 63 9.10 -15.81 0.31
CA LEU A 63 8.53 -15.98 1.65
C LEU A 63 9.32 -16.96 2.53
N ALA A 64 10.14 -17.83 1.93
CA ALA A 64 11.01 -18.74 2.65
C ALA A 64 12.29 -18.07 3.19
N TYR A 65 12.74 -16.93 2.65
CA TYR A 65 13.97 -16.27 3.10
C TYR A 65 15.17 -17.21 3.24
N GLY A 66 15.39 -18.04 2.21
CA GLY A 66 16.47 -19.04 2.21
C GLY A 66 16.17 -20.34 2.97
N ASN A 67 15.03 -20.45 3.67
CA ASN A 67 14.62 -21.66 4.37
C ASN A 67 13.91 -22.66 3.42
N ASP A 68 14.56 -23.01 2.32
CA ASP A 68 14.04 -23.79 1.20
C ASP A 68 14.37 -25.29 1.27
N LEU A 69 14.75 -25.82 2.44
CA LEU A 69 15.13 -27.20 2.70
C LEU A 69 16.41 -27.70 2.00
N LYS A 70 17.09 -26.85 1.22
CA LYS A 70 18.29 -27.25 0.47
C LYS A 70 19.59 -27.01 1.23
N HIS A 71 19.55 -26.10 2.21
CA HIS A 71 20.71 -25.71 2.97
C HIS A 71 20.68 -26.35 4.38
N PRO A 72 21.82 -26.92 4.90
CA PRO A 72 21.85 -27.58 6.21
C PRO A 72 21.48 -26.66 7.40
N GLN A 73 21.61 -25.36 7.25
CA GLN A 73 21.26 -24.36 8.28
C GLN A 73 19.88 -23.75 8.06
N ALA A 74 19.14 -24.18 7.03
CA ALA A 74 17.79 -23.72 6.79
C ALA A 74 16.83 -24.31 7.85
N ASP A 75 15.85 -23.49 8.25
CA ASP A 75 14.75 -23.95 9.11
C ASP A 75 13.70 -24.68 8.27
N ALA A 76 13.74 -26.00 8.30
CA ALA A 76 12.86 -26.87 7.53
C ALA A 76 11.37 -26.65 7.83
N GLY A 77 11.02 -26.11 9.00
CA GLY A 77 9.64 -25.84 9.42
C GLY A 77 9.17 -24.41 9.11
N PHE A 78 10.01 -23.54 8.56
CA PHE A 78 9.72 -22.11 8.43
C PHE A 78 8.43 -21.86 7.64
N MET A 79 8.31 -22.39 6.43
CA MET A 79 7.14 -22.21 5.57
C MET A 79 5.87 -22.88 6.11
N GLN A 80 6.00 -23.98 6.86
CA GLN A 80 4.87 -24.63 7.54
C GLN A 80 4.29 -23.78 8.69
N ARG A 81 5.00 -22.73 9.12
CA ARG A 81 4.54 -21.80 10.15
C ARG A 81 4.05 -20.48 9.56
N ARG A 82 4.20 -20.25 8.24
CA ARG A 82 3.72 -19.06 7.55
C ARG A 82 2.22 -19.15 7.30
N GLU A 83 1.46 -18.14 7.73
CA GLU A 83 0.04 -18.06 7.44
C GLU A 83 -0.23 -17.57 6.03
N PHE A 84 -1.11 -18.28 5.34
CA PHE A 84 -1.86 -17.81 4.19
C PHE A 84 -3.35 -17.76 4.55
N CYS A 85 -4.05 -16.79 3.99
CA CYS A 85 -5.49 -16.70 4.07
C CYS A 85 -6.08 -16.64 2.67
N PHE A 86 -7.06 -17.49 2.40
CA PHE A 86 -7.81 -17.48 1.16
C PHE A 86 -9.19 -16.86 1.37
N THR A 87 -9.58 -15.95 0.50
CA THR A 87 -10.97 -15.54 0.37
C THR A 87 -11.56 -16.32 -0.80
N LEU A 88 -12.53 -17.18 -0.51
CA LEU A 88 -13.24 -17.97 -1.52
C LEU A 88 -14.45 -17.17 -2.07
N PRO A 89 -15.06 -17.61 -3.20
CA PRO A 89 -16.31 -17.04 -3.67
C PRO A 89 -17.37 -16.97 -2.57
N GLY A 90 -18.12 -15.85 -2.51
CA GLY A 90 -19.07 -15.60 -1.44
C GLY A 90 -18.44 -15.00 -0.17
N ASP A 91 -17.23 -14.45 -0.27
CA ASP A 91 -16.49 -13.80 0.84
C ASP A 91 -16.21 -14.72 2.04
N VAL A 92 -16.01 -16.01 1.77
CA VAL A 92 -15.65 -17.00 2.80
C VAL A 92 -14.14 -16.94 3.07
N PHE A 93 -13.76 -16.57 4.30
CA PHE A 93 -12.36 -16.47 4.73
C PHE A 93 -11.85 -17.80 5.27
N VAL A 94 -10.79 -18.33 4.67
CA VAL A 94 -10.11 -19.55 5.11
C VAL A 94 -8.70 -19.16 5.60
N ARG A 95 -8.59 -18.89 6.89
CA ARG A 95 -7.36 -18.48 7.58
C ARG A 95 -6.50 -19.65 8.03
N TYR A 96 -5.27 -19.34 8.44
CA TYR A 96 -4.33 -20.30 9.05
C TYR A 96 -3.96 -21.46 8.14
N GLN A 97 -3.93 -21.20 6.82
CA GLN A 97 -3.37 -22.14 5.86
C GLN A 97 -1.84 -21.99 5.84
N SER A 98 -1.13 -23.09 5.67
CA SER A 98 0.33 -23.08 5.49
C SER A 98 0.72 -24.13 4.46
N PHE A 99 1.83 -23.91 3.78
CA PHE A 99 2.29 -24.78 2.68
C PHE A 99 3.80 -24.94 2.81
N LYS A 100 4.28 -26.17 2.62
CA LYS A 100 5.72 -26.47 2.72
C LYS A 100 6.52 -26.04 1.47
N ASP A 101 5.87 -26.09 0.30
CA ASP A 101 6.49 -25.80 -0.99
C ASP A 101 5.47 -25.22 -2.00
N ASP A 102 5.98 -24.80 -3.16
CA ASP A 102 5.19 -24.24 -4.24
C ASP A 102 4.19 -25.25 -4.85
N LYS A 103 4.51 -26.54 -4.83
CA LYS A 103 3.65 -27.60 -5.36
C LYS A 103 2.40 -27.78 -4.50
N GLU A 104 2.57 -27.75 -3.18
CA GLU A 104 1.45 -27.80 -2.25
C GLU A 104 0.58 -26.55 -2.35
N LEU A 105 1.19 -25.35 -2.38
CA LEU A 105 0.46 -24.09 -2.61
C LEU A 105 -0.31 -24.15 -3.93
N ARG A 106 0.31 -24.52 -5.04
CA ARG A 106 -0.32 -24.57 -6.36
C ARG A 106 -1.48 -25.57 -6.38
N LYS A 107 -1.32 -26.74 -5.74
CA LYS A 107 -2.39 -27.73 -5.61
C LYS A 107 -3.61 -27.15 -4.91
N GLU A 108 -3.41 -26.45 -3.80
CA GLU A 108 -4.51 -25.84 -3.05
C GLU A 108 -5.15 -24.66 -3.78
N LEU A 109 -4.36 -23.82 -4.46
CA LEU A 109 -4.89 -22.75 -5.30
C LEU A 109 -5.79 -23.29 -6.43
N LYS A 110 -5.38 -24.38 -7.09
CA LYS A 110 -6.17 -25.04 -8.15
C LYS A 110 -7.42 -25.72 -7.62
N SER A 111 -7.38 -26.22 -6.40
CA SER A 111 -8.52 -26.89 -5.75
C SER A 111 -9.56 -25.89 -5.24
N LYS A 112 -9.11 -24.79 -4.60
CA LYS A 112 -9.99 -23.84 -3.90
C LYS A 112 -10.36 -22.61 -4.74
N LEU A 113 -9.60 -22.30 -5.77
CA LEU A 113 -9.78 -21.13 -6.67
C LEU A 113 -10.11 -19.84 -5.90
N PRO A 114 -9.26 -19.42 -4.94
CA PRO A 114 -9.56 -18.25 -4.13
C PRO A 114 -9.67 -16.99 -5.00
N SER A 115 -10.64 -16.13 -4.67
CA SER A 115 -10.78 -14.81 -5.27
C SER A 115 -9.75 -13.80 -4.75
N LYS A 116 -9.16 -14.08 -3.57
CA LYS A 116 -8.09 -13.28 -2.97
C LYS A 116 -7.18 -14.15 -2.11
N ILE A 117 -5.88 -13.85 -2.14
CA ILE A 117 -4.86 -14.47 -1.30
C ILE A 117 -4.28 -13.36 -0.42
N ASP A 118 -4.28 -13.58 0.89
CA ASP A 118 -3.56 -12.71 1.83
C ASP A 118 -2.40 -13.49 2.47
N ILE A 119 -1.31 -12.79 2.74
CA ILE A 119 -0.15 -13.32 3.45
C ILE A 119 -0.18 -12.77 4.87
N GLY A 120 0.03 -13.67 5.83
CA GLY A 120 0.15 -13.37 7.25
C GLY A 120 1.56 -13.59 7.80
N PRO A 121 1.71 -13.60 9.13
CA PRO A 121 2.99 -13.80 9.80
C PRO A 121 3.49 -15.24 9.71
N VAL A 122 4.76 -15.42 10.08
CA VAL A 122 5.29 -16.71 10.54
C VAL A 122 4.97 -16.83 12.04
N PHE A 123 4.38 -17.92 12.44
CA PHE A 123 4.10 -18.21 13.85
C PHE A 123 5.21 -19.06 14.49
N ASN A 124 5.21 -19.12 15.81
CA ASN A 124 6.12 -20.00 16.57
C ASN A 124 5.84 -21.49 16.36
N VAL A 125 4.63 -21.82 15.92
CA VAL A 125 4.19 -23.19 15.59
C VAL A 125 3.35 -23.19 14.33
N ASP A 126 3.14 -24.38 13.74
CA ASP A 126 2.22 -24.58 12.63
C ASP A 126 0.82 -24.03 12.96
N PRO A 127 0.25 -23.11 12.14
CA PRO A 127 -1.07 -22.51 12.38
C PRO A 127 -2.22 -23.53 12.53
N SER A 128 -2.10 -24.71 11.96
CA SER A 128 -3.09 -25.79 12.13
C SER A 128 -3.20 -26.26 13.58
N LYS A 129 -2.11 -26.12 14.35
CA LYS A 129 -2.01 -26.52 15.78
C LYS A 129 -2.40 -25.40 16.75
N ARG A 130 -2.84 -24.23 16.28
CA ARG A 130 -3.10 -23.04 17.10
C ARG A 130 -4.01 -23.31 18.33
N LEU A 131 -5.03 -24.16 18.17
CA LEU A 131 -5.96 -24.45 19.25
C LEU A 131 -5.30 -25.18 20.43
N ALA A 132 -4.23 -25.95 20.18
CA ALA A 132 -3.46 -26.61 21.23
C ALA A 132 -2.54 -25.66 21.98
N TYR A 133 -2.33 -24.45 21.45
CA TYR A 133 -1.48 -23.39 22.01
C TYR A 133 -2.27 -22.17 22.49
N SER A 134 -3.58 -22.19 22.41
CA SER A 134 -4.47 -21.14 22.94
C SER A 134 -4.81 -21.33 24.42
N GLY A 135 -3.84 -21.80 25.20
CA GLY A 135 -4.02 -22.06 26.63
C GLY A 135 -4.36 -20.80 27.43
N GLY A 136 -5.18 -20.98 28.49
CA GLY A 136 -5.56 -19.88 29.39
C GLY A 136 -4.39 -19.24 30.14
N ALA A 137 -4.68 -18.20 30.92
CA ALA A 137 -3.70 -17.46 31.72
C ALA A 137 -2.81 -18.41 32.54
N GLY A 138 -1.48 -18.35 32.29
CA GLY A 138 -0.48 -19.20 32.95
C GLY A 138 0.02 -20.39 32.15
N SER A 139 -0.40 -20.55 30.89
CA SER A 139 0.15 -21.57 29.97
C SER A 139 1.42 -21.07 29.29
N ASP A 140 2.53 -21.81 29.36
CA ASP A 140 3.75 -21.55 28.60
C ASP A 140 3.58 -21.78 27.08
N ARG A 141 2.40 -22.21 26.65
CA ARG A 141 2.08 -22.53 25.27
C ARG A 141 1.22 -21.42 24.65
N VAL A 142 1.88 -20.35 24.19
CA VAL A 142 1.20 -19.24 23.51
C VAL A 142 1.37 -19.37 22.02
N PHE A 143 0.27 -19.29 21.25
CA PHE A 143 0.32 -19.14 19.79
C PHE A 143 0.61 -17.67 19.45
N ALA A 144 1.78 -17.38 18.93
CA ALA A 144 2.22 -16.02 18.68
C ALA A 144 2.98 -15.87 17.35
N PRO A 145 2.81 -14.73 16.64
CA PRO A 145 3.62 -14.41 15.48
C PRO A 145 5.07 -14.14 15.90
N THR A 146 6.03 -14.61 15.11
CA THR A 146 7.47 -14.42 15.34
C THR A 146 8.12 -13.51 14.33
N GLU A 147 7.67 -13.56 13.07
CA GLU A 147 8.14 -12.73 11.98
C GLU A 147 6.98 -12.30 11.07
N ARG A 148 7.07 -11.08 10.58
CA ARG A 148 6.14 -10.51 9.59
C ARG A 148 6.83 -9.38 8.86
N GLU A 149 6.77 -9.33 7.55
CA GLU A 149 7.19 -8.18 6.78
C GLU A 149 6.55 -6.92 7.39
N PHE A 150 7.29 -5.83 7.50
CA PHE A 150 6.68 -4.56 7.84
C PHE A 150 5.98 -4.05 6.59
N VAL A 151 4.69 -3.78 6.67
CA VAL A 151 3.87 -3.46 5.51
C VAL A 151 3.23 -2.10 5.64
N MET A 152 3.08 -1.40 4.51
CA MET A 152 2.34 -0.16 4.41
C MET A 152 1.26 -0.29 3.34
N ASP A 153 0.07 0.19 3.64
CA ASP A 153 -1.09 0.24 2.74
C ASP A 153 -1.51 1.68 2.51
N ILE A 154 -1.62 2.07 1.25
CA ILE A 154 -2.05 3.41 0.83
C ILE A 154 -3.21 3.25 -0.14
N ASP A 155 -4.38 3.75 0.23
CA ASP A 155 -5.57 3.69 -0.60
C ASP A 155 -5.96 5.09 -1.12
N MET A 156 -6.33 5.17 -2.40
CA MET A 156 -6.73 6.42 -3.03
C MET A 156 -7.97 7.04 -2.39
N THR A 157 -8.83 6.26 -1.73
CA THR A 157 -10.02 6.80 -1.04
C THR A 157 -9.68 7.72 0.11
N ASP A 158 -8.50 7.57 0.71
CA ASP A 158 -8.04 8.47 1.77
C ASP A 158 -7.77 9.89 1.27
N TYR A 159 -7.71 10.07 -0.05
CA TYR A 159 -7.51 11.35 -0.72
C TYR A 159 -8.81 11.93 -1.34
N ASP A 160 -9.98 11.35 -1.07
CA ASP A 160 -11.26 11.82 -1.64
C ASP A 160 -11.62 13.26 -1.26
N ASP A 161 -11.05 13.79 -0.20
CA ASP A 161 -11.23 15.18 0.24
C ASP A 161 -10.33 16.18 -0.51
N VAL A 162 -9.31 15.71 -1.25
CA VAL A 162 -8.35 16.54 -1.98
C VAL A 162 -8.32 16.27 -3.48
N ARG A 163 -8.96 15.23 -3.98
CA ARG A 163 -9.10 14.98 -5.42
C ARG A 163 -10.47 15.42 -5.93
N THR A 164 -10.48 16.01 -7.13
CA THR A 164 -11.66 16.56 -7.78
C THR A 164 -12.09 15.78 -9.01
N CYS A 165 -11.18 15.00 -9.60
CA CYS A 165 -11.39 14.26 -10.84
C CYS A 165 -12.16 12.94 -10.68
N CYS A 166 -12.05 12.29 -9.51
CA CYS A 166 -12.62 10.98 -9.21
C CYS A 166 -13.04 10.91 -7.74
N SER A 167 -13.81 9.88 -7.38
CA SER A 167 -14.16 9.58 -5.99
C SER A 167 -14.28 8.08 -5.75
N ALA A 168 -14.25 7.66 -4.49
CA ALA A 168 -14.40 6.28 -4.04
C ALA A 168 -13.45 5.33 -4.78
N ALA A 169 -13.98 4.37 -5.54
CA ALA A 169 -13.19 3.33 -6.18
C ALA A 169 -12.58 3.73 -7.53
N ASN A 170 -12.99 4.87 -8.08
CA ASN A 170 -12.54 5.31 -9.39
C ASN A 170 -11.18 6.01 -9.29
N ILE A 171 -10.32 5.76 -10.28
CA ILE A 171 -9.01 6.38 -10.44
C ILE A 171 -8.80 6.78 -11.89
N CYS A 172 -7.96 7.76 -12.14
CA CYS A 172 -7.52 8.17 -13.47
C CYS A 172 -6.10 8.76 -13.43
N GLY A 173 -5.54 9.10 -14.59
CA GLY A 173 -4.21 9.70 -14.70
C GLY A 173 -4.04 11.01 -13.93
N LYS A 174 -5.13 11.75 -13.65
CA LYS A 174 -5.08 13.02 -12.88
C LYS A 174 -4.92 12.81 -11.37
N CYS A 175 -5.46 11.73 -10.78
CA CYS A 175 -5.30 11.46 -9.35
C CYS A 175 -4.17 10.46 -9.05
N TRP A 176 -3.77 9.62 -10.00
CA TRP A 176 -2.69 8.64 -9.77
C TRP A 176 -1.36 9.25 -9.30
N PRO A 177 -0.95 10.46 -9.69
CA PRO A 177 0.25 11.12 -9.15
C PRO A 177 0.30 11.20 -7.61
N LEU A 178 -0.84 11.14 -6.90
CA LEU A 178 -0.85 11.04 -5.43
C LEU A 178 -0.24 9.72 -4.93
N MET A 179 -0.45 8.62 -5.66
CA MET A 179 0.20 7.33 -5.36
C MET A 179 1.69 7.36 -5.72
N THR A 180 2.06 7.99 -6.84
CA THR A 180 3.47 8.20 -7.20
C THR A 180 4.22 8.98 -6.12
N VAL A 181 3.63 10.05 -5.60
CA VAL A 181 4.18 10.80 -4.46
C VAL A 181 4.36 9.90 -3.24
N ALA A 182 3.35 9.09 -2.92
CA ALA A 182 3.41 8.19 -1.77
C ALA A 182 4.57 7.19 -1.90
N VAL A 183 4.75 6.57 -3.08
CA VAL A 183 5.90 5.70 -3.34
C VAL A 183 7.21 6.44 -3.09
N LYS A 184 7.40 7.60 -3.73
CA LYS A 184 8.67 8.35 -3.67
C LYS A 184 9.03 8.80 -2.25
N VAL A 185 8.08 9.35 -1.52
CA VAL A 185 8.30 9.87 -0.15
C VAL A 185 8.59 8.72 0.82
N ILE A 186 7.82 7.65 0.74
CA ILE A 186 7.95 6.53 1.68
C ILE A 186 9.19 5.70 1.35
N ASP A 187 9.46 5.41 0.07
CA ASP A 187 10.66 4.67 -0.34
C ASP A 187 11.93 5.38 0.12
N ALA A 188 12.02 6.69 -0.12
CA ALA A 188 13.15 7.49 0.35
C ALA A 188 13.28 7.47 1.88
N GLY A 189 12.18 7.66 2.62
CA GLY A 189 12.21 7.62 4.08
C GLY A 189 12.60 6.25 4.62
N LEU A 190 12.06 5.16 4.09
CA LEU A 190 12.40 3.81 4.52
C LEU A 190 13.87 3.48 4.25
N ARG A 191 14.43 3.92 3.12
CA ARG A 191 15.84 3.68 2.77
C ARG A 191 16.80 4.60 3.50
N GLU A 192 16.55 5.89 3.49
CA GLU A 192 17.52 6.89 3.96
C GLU A 192 17.43 7.13 5.47
N ASP A 193 16.22 7.12 6.05
CA ASP A 193 16.03 7.40 7.47
C ASP A 193 16.06 6.13 8.33
N PHE A 194 15.59 5.00 7.80
CA PHE A 194 15.59 3.71 8.50
C PHE A 194 16.65 2.74 7.99
N GLY A 195 17.24 2.97 6.81
CA GLY A 195 18.27 2.12 6.20
C GLY A 195 17.73 0.75 5.79
N PHE A 196 16.46 0.61 5.46
CA PHE A 196 15.91 -0.62 4.87
C PHE A 196 16.31 -0.71 3.40
N GLU A 197 16.62 -1.92 2.94
CA GLU A 197 17.12 -2.16 1.59
C GLU A 197 16.16 -2.97 0.73
N HIS A 198 15.40 -3.89 1.33
CA HIS A 198 14.55 -4.84 0.60
C HIS A 198 13.08 -4.44 0.64
N LEU A 199 12.72 -3.51 -0.25
CA LEU A 199 11.36 -2.97 -0.37
C LEU A 199 10.69 -3.50 -1.64
N LEU A 200 9.55 -4.18 -1.49
CA LEU A 200 8.71 -4.61 -2.60
C LEU A 200 7.47 -3.72 -2.68
N TRP A 201 7.41 -2.91 -3.72
CA TRP A 201 6.23 -2.11 -4.04
C TRP A 201 5.28 -2.86 -4.96
N VAL A 202 3.98 -2.82 -4.66
CA VAL A 202 2.95 -3.58 -5.38
C VAL A 202 1.72 -2.73 -5.61
N TYR A 203 1.25 -2.66 -6.83
CA TYR A 203 -0.09 -2.13 -7.15
C TYR A 203 -1.16 -3.07 -6.59
N SER A 204 -2.14 -2.55 -5.87
CA SER A 204 -3.16 -3.36 -5.18
C SER A 204 -4.22 -3.99 -6.10
N GLY A 205 -4.12 -3.76 -7.43
CA GLY A 205 -5.06 -4.26 -8.44
C GLY A 205 -6.29 -3.38 -8.65
N ARG A 206 -6.45 -2.28 -7.89
CA ARG A 206 -7.60 -1.37 -8.07
C ARG A 206 -7.24 0.10 -7.92
N ARG A 207 -6.93 0.60 -6.74
CA ARG A 207 -6.79 2.03 -6.44
C ARG A 207 -5.71 2.37 -5.44
N GLY A 208 -4.97 1.41 -4.93
CA GLY A 208 -3.95 1.60 -3.91
C GLY A 208 -2.63 0.94 -4.26
N ILE A 209 -1.69 1.10 -3.37
CA ILE A 209 -0.35 0.52 -3.43
C ILE A 209 0.03 -0.05 -2.07
N HIS A 210 0.81 -1.12 -2.07
CA HIS A 210 1.37 -1.73 -0.88
C HIS A 210 2.89 -1.69 -0.92
N CYS A 211 3.52 -1.44 0.22
CA CYS A 211 4.96 -1.65 0.40
C CYS A 211 5.19 -2.80 1.39
N TRP A 212 6.07 -3.71 1.03
CA TRP A 212 6.52 -4.82 1.87
C TRP A 212 8.00 -4.62 2.18
N VAL A 213 8.33 -4.37 3.44
CA VAL A 213 9.71 -4.21 3.92
C VAL A 213 10.18 -5.56 4.45
N CYS A 214 11.14 -6.15 3.74
CA CYS A 214 11.49 -7.56 3.89
C CYS A 214 12.83 -7.82 4.59
N ASP A 215 13.52 -6.77 4.99
CA ASP A 215 14.76 -6.86 5.79
C ASP A 215 14.52 -7.69 7.05
N ASP A 216 15.50 -8.50 7.45
CA ASP A 216 15.40 -9.38 8.63
C ASP A 216 15.01 -8.60 9.88
N ARG A 217 15.63 -7.44 10.13
CA ARG A 217 15.29 -6.57 11.26
C ARG A 217 13.88 -5.99 11.17
N ALA A 218 13.35 -5.73 9.97
CA ALA A 218 11.99 -5.24 9.79
C ALA A 218 10.97 -6.34 10.10
N ARG A 219 11.24 -7.57 9.68
CA ARG A 219 10.35 -8.71 9.95
C ARG A 219 10.22 -9.02 11.42
N LYS A 220 11.27 -8.78 12.21
CA LYS A 220 11.34 -9.08 13.66
C LYS A 220 10.94 -7.92 14.56
N MET A 221 10.56 -6.77 14.02
CA MET A 221 10.09 -5.62 14.83
C MET A 221 8.88 -5.99 15.67
N SER A 222 8.87 -5.55 16.94
CA SER A 222 7.68 -5.60 17.79
C SER A 222 6.55 -4.71 17.28
N ASN A 223 5.34 -4.89 17.78
CA ASN A 223 4.20 -4.04 17.42
C ASN A 223 4.46 -2.56 17.75
N GLU A 224 5.14 -2.28 18.85
CA GLU A 224 5.51 -0.92 19.27
C GLU A 224 6.50 -0.29 18.28
N SER A 225 7.53 -1.05 17.86
CA SER A 225 8.49 -0.57 16.86
C SER A 225 7.83 -0.33 15.49
N ARG A 226 6.92 -1.21 15.09
CA ARG A 226 6.12 -1.05 13.86
C ARG A 226 5.25 0.20 13.92
N ALA A 227 4.58 0.42 15.04
CA ALA A 227 3.77 1.61 15.27
C ALA A 227 4.63 2.88 15.17
N ALA A 228 5.82 2.90 15.79
CA ALA A 228 6.72 4.04 15.77
C ALA A 228 7.20 4.37 14.33
N VAL A 229 7.56 3.35 13.54
CA VAL A 229 7.94 3.56 12.13
C VAL A 229 6.75 4.07 11.31
N ALA A 230 5.55 3.51 11.48
CA ALA A 230 4.36 3.97 10.77
C ALA A 230 3.97 5.41 11.16
N GLU A 231 4.06 5.75 12.45
CA GLU A 231 3.76 7.09 12.97
C GLU A 231 4.77 8.14 12.52
N TYR A 232 6.01 7.75 12.23
CA TYR A 232 7.02 8.64 11.63
C TYR A 232 6.52 9.26 10.31
N PHE A 233 5.79 8.50 9.50
CA PHE A 233 5.16 8.97 8.28
C PHE A 233 3.77 9.59 8.51
N GLY A 234 3.26 9.58 9.72
CA GLY A 234 1.92 10.05 10.07
C GLY A 234 1.82 11.58 10.21
N VAL A 235 2.11 12.33 9.18
CA VAL A 235 2.08 13.81 9.19
C VAL A 235 0.66 14.37 9.09
N TYR A 236 -0.18 13.82 8.23
CA TYR A 236 -1.58 14.21 8.10
C TYR A 236 -2.40 13.67 9.28
N LYS A 237 -3.16 14.54 9.95
CA LYS A 237 -3.95 14.22 11.16
C LYS A 237 -5.45 14.37 10.98
N GLY A 238 -5.92 14.31 9.73
CA GLY A 238 -7.32 14.49 9.41
C GLY A 238 -7.75 15.96 9.33
N ALA A 239 -9.06 16.19 9.37
CA ALA A 239 -9.63 17.53 9.39
C ALA A 239 -10.07 17.93 10.81
N ASP A 240 -10.39 19.21 11.00
CA ASP A 240 -11.04 19.72 12.22
C ASP A 240 -12.49 19.20 12.35
N ALA A 241 -13.16 19.58 13.44
CA ALA A 241 -14.54 19.17 13.70
C ALA A 241 -15.54 19.65 12.62
N SER A 242 -15.21 20.71 11.88
CA SER A 242 -16.03 21.20 10.75
C SER A 242 -15.80 20.42 9.44
N GLY A 243 -14.72 19.60 9.38
CA GLY A 243 -14.26 18.93 8.17
C GLY A 243 -13.58 19.87 7.15
N THR A 244 -13.39 21.13 7.49
CA THR A 244 -12.93 22.16 6.54
C THR A 244 -11.41 22.38 6.63
N VAL A 245 -10.88 22.56 7.84
CA VAL A 245 -9.45 22.83 8.03
C VAL A 245 -8.68 21.54 8.21
N LYS A 246 -7.78 21.25 7.26
CA LYS A 246 -6.91 20.08 7.30
C LYS A 246 -5.76 20.32 8.29
N ARG A 247 -5.49 19.33 9.13
CA ARG A 247 -4.44 19.39 10.15
C ARG A 247 -3.24 18.55 9.76
N VAL A 248 -2.08 19.16 9.81
CA VAL A 248 -0.78 18.50 9.63
C VAL A 248 0.11 18.73 10.83
N ASN A 249 0.91 17.75 11.18
CA ASN A 249 1.86 17.85 12.29
C ASN A 249 3.25 18.24 11.76
N LEU A 250 3.46 19.53 11.57
CA LEU A 250 4.73 20.08 11.10
C LEU A 250 5.38 20.95 12.17
N THR A 251 6.71 20.93 12.21
CA THR A 251 7.55 21.84 13.00
C THR A 251 8.04 22.99 12.14
N SER A 252 8.57 24.04 12.76
CA SER A 252 9.29 25.10 12.02
C SER A 252 10.60 25.38 12.78
N PRO A 253 11.76 25.12 12.17
CA PRO A 253 11.94 24.59 10.81
C PRO A 253 11.38 23.17 10.67
N LEU A 254 11.16 22.72 9.43
CA LEU A 254 10.76 21.35 9.14
C LEU A 254 11.84 20.36 9.60
N HIS A 255 11.42 19.18 10.03
CA HIS A 255 12.35 18.06 10.23
C HIS A 255 13.09 17.75 8.92
N PRO A 256 14.40 17.40 8.95
CA PRO A 256 15.19 17.19 7.73
C PRO A 256 14.54 16.24 6.71
N SER A 257 13.94 15.13 7.14
CA SER A 257 13.23 14.20 6.25
C SER A 257 12.02 14.85 5.58
N LEU A 258 11.27 15.68 6.30
CA LEU A 258 10.12 16.40 5.73
C LEU A 258 10.56 17.52 4.80
N GLN A 259 11.70 18.17 5.10
CA GLN A 259 12.29 19.16 4.21
C GLN A 259 12.75 18.51 2.89
N ARG A 260 13.38 17.35 2.96
CA ARG A 260 13.75 16.54 1.79
C ARG A 260 12.49 16.14 1.00
N ALA A 261 11.50 15.56 1.66
CA ALA A 261 10.25 15.17 1.01
C ALA A 261 9.57 16.36 0.31
N TYR A 262 9.56 17.53 0.96
CA TYR A 262 8.99 18.74 0.39
C TYR A 262 9.75 19.19 -0.87
N ALA A 263 11.07 19.35 -0.76
CA ALA A 263 11.89 19.91 -1.83
C ALA A 263 11.97 18.98 -3.06
N ASP A 264 12.14 17.67 -2.81
CA ASP A 264 12.44 16.71 -3.88
C ASP A 264 11.18 16.13 -4.51
N VAL A 265 10.06 16.05 -3.76
CA VAL A 265 8.85 15.37 -4.21
C VAL A 265 7.61 16.25 -4.14
N LEU A 266 7.23 16.74 -2.94
CA LEU A 266 5.90 17.34 -2.77
C LEU A 266 5.71 18.62 -3.57
N ASP A 267 6.62 19.61 -3.45
CA ASP A 267 6.50 20.89 -4.17
C ASP A 267 6.58 20.72 -5.70
N PRO A 268 7.51 19.91 -6.27
CA PRO A 268 7.51 19.61 -7.70
C PRO A 268 6.21 18.96 -8.21
N PHE A 269 5.67 17.97 -7.50
CA PHE A 269 4.41 17.33 -7.89
C PHE A 269 3.20 18.24 -7.71
N TRP A 270 3.17 19.02 -6.60
CA TRP A 270 2.15 20.01 -6.35
C TRP A 270 1.99 20.95 -7.53
N ARG A 271 3.07 21.58 -7.95
CA ARG A 271 3.05 22.61 -9.01
C ARG A 271 2.79 22.06 -10.40
N ARG A 272 3.39 20.90 -10.73
CA ARG A 272 3.39 20.39 -12.10
C ARG A 272 2.22 19.45 -12.41
N LYS A 273 1.65 18.81 -11.39
CA LYS A 273 0.65 17.76 -11.56
C LYS A 273 -0.59 18.00 -10.73
N ILE A 274 -0.47 18.01 -9.40
CA ILE A 274 -1.65 17.98 -8.53
C ILE A 274 -2.46 19.27 -8.66
N LEU A 275 -1.81 20.41 -8.59
CA LEU A 275 -2.48 21.71 -8.64
C LEU A 275 -3.23 21.94 -9.97
N PRO A 276 -2.61 21.75 -11.15
CA PRO A 276 -3.30 21.91 -12.42
C PRO A 276 -4.29 20.78 -12.73
N ASP A 277 -3.91 19.51 -12.51
CA ASP A 277 -4.74 18.36 -12.88
C ASP A 277 -6.01 18.24 -12.03
N GLN A 278 -5.95 18.68 -10.76
CA GLN A 278 -7.07 18.68 -9.84
C GLN A 278 -7.81 20.03 -9.77
N GLU A 279 -7.29 21.08 -10.41
CA GLU A 279 -7.86 22.43 -10.41
C GLU A 279 -8.22 22.95 -9.00
N LEU A 280 -7.34 22.65 -8.01
CA LEU A 280 -7.65 22.77 -6.58
C LEU A 280 -8.01 24.18 -6.13
N LEU A 281 -7.50 25.21 -6.79
CA LEU A 281 -7.75 26.60 -6.43
C LEU A 281 -8.87 27.26 -7.24
N THR A 282 -9.44 26.55 -8.23
CA THR A 282 -10.61 26.98 -8.99
C THR A 282 -11.88 26.23 -8.61
N HIS A 283 -11.74 25.00 -8.15
CA HIS A 283 -12.86 24.21 -7.63
C HIS A 283 -13.30 24.74 -6.25
N GLU A 284 -14.56 25.12 -6.10
CA GLU A 284 -15.05 25.87 -4.93
C GLU A 284 -14.75 25.16 -3.59
N LYS A 285 -15.05 23.87 -3.50
CA LYS A 285 -14.87 23.09 -2.27
C LYS A 285 -13.41 23.11 -1.77
N THR A 286 -12.45 22.90 -2.68
CA THR A 286 -11.03 22.83 -2.31
C THR A 286 -10.42 24.23 -2.15
N LYS A 287 -10.85 25.19 -2.94
CA LYS A 287 -10.49 26.61 -2.82
C LYS A 287 -10.76 27.14 -1.43
N ASP A 288 -11.97 26.95 -0.93
CA ASP A 288 -12.37 27.48 0.38
C ASP A 288 -11.64 26.77 1.52
N ALA A 289 -11.40 25.45 1.39
CA ALA A 289 -10.59 24.72 2.35
C ALA A 289 -9.14 25.23 2.41
N ILE A 290 -8.54 25.56 1.26
CA ILE A 290 -7.18 26.12 1.20
C ILE A 290 -7.16 27.54 1.77
N LEU A 291 -8.12 28.40 1.45
CA LEU A 291 -8.23 29.73 2.04
C LEU A 291 -8.35 29.66 3.56
N ALA A 292 -9.12 28.73 4.10
CA ALA A 292 -9.26 28.53 5.56
C ALA A 292 -7.95 28.13 6.25
N MET A 293 -6.99 27.56 5.53
CA MET A 293 -5.67 27.21 6.07
C MET A 293 -4.72 28.41 6.19
N ILE A 294 -5.06 29.58 5.62
CA ILE A 294 -4.27 30.82 5.78
C ILE A 294 -4.60 31.42 7.14
N PRO A 295 -3.66 31.46 8.11
CA PRO A 295 -3.96 31.85 9.48
C PRO A 295 -4.21 33.35 9.66
N ASP A 296 -3.62 34.18 8.80
CA ASP A 296 -3.73 35.62 8.83
C ASP A 296 -4.95 36.11 8.02
N ALA A 297 -5.88 36.81 8.69
CA ALA A 297 -7.14 37.22 8.09
C ALA A 297 -6.96 38.27 6.97
N GLU A 298 -5.96 39.18 7.12
CA GLU A 298 -5.67 40.18 6.11
C GLU A 298 -5.04 39.55 4.87
N ALA A 299 -4.06 38.66 5.06
CA ALA A 299 -3.47 37.89 3.96
C ALA A 299 -4.52 37.07 3.23
N ARG A 300 -5.42 36.38 3.95
CA ARG A 300 -6.53 35.61 3.37
C ARG A 300 -7.45 36.47 2.49
N SER A 301 -7.87 37.64 3.00
CA SER A 301 -8.74 38.55 2.24
C SER A 301 -8.03 39.11 0.98
N ARG A 302 -6.71 39.37 1.08
CA ARG A 302 -5.92 39.77 -0.08
C ARG A 302 -5.79 38.67 -1.13
N VAL A 303 -5.58 37.40 -0.69
CA VAL A 303 -5.53 36.22 -1.57
C VAL A 303 -6.87 36.05 -2.28
N GLU A 304 -7.97 36.07 -1.54
CA GLU A 304 -9.31 35.94 -2.10
C GLU A 304 -9.60 37.04 -3.15
N SER A 305 -9.20 38.28 -2.86
CA SER A 305 -9.35 39.39 -3.78
C SER A 305 -8.47 39.22 -5.04
N ALA A 306 -7.23 38.74 -4.87
CA ALA A 306 -6.30 38.53 -5.96
C ALA A 306 -6.71 37.37 -6.89
N TRP A 307 -7.53 36.44 -6.41
CA TRP A 307 -8.04 35.33 -7.21
C TRP A 307 -9.23 35.70 -8.09
N LYS A 308 -9.88 36.84 -7.86
CA LYS A 308 -11.00 37.30 -8.69
C LYS A 308 -10.53 37.49 -10.15
N GLY A 309 -11.28 36.91 -11.09
CA GLY A 309 -10.98 36.96 -12.52
C GLY A 309 -9.80 36.11 -12.98
N SER A 310 -9.33 35.16 -12.18
CA SER A 310 -8.32 34.17 -12.55
C SER A 310 -8.94 32.77 -12.48
N ASP A 311 -8.91 32.03 -13.59
CA ASP A 311 -9.48 30.68 -13.71
C ASP A 311 -8.36 29.59 -13.79
N ASP A 312 -7.14 29.94 -13.41
CA ASP A 312 -5.97 29.04 -13.40
C ASP A 312 -5.47 28.83 -11.99
N SER A 313 -5.45 27.56 -11.55
CA SER A 313 -4.99 27.15 -10.23
C SER A 313 -3.50 27.45 -10.01
N VAL A 314 -2.65 27.36 -11.03
CA VAL A 314 -1.21 27.64 -10.92
C VAL A 314 -0.99 29.14 -10.69
N ALA A 315 -1.64 29.99 -11.49
CA ALA A 315 -1.56 31.44 -11.33
C ALA A 315 -2.13 31.90 -9.97
N ARG A 316 -3.19 31.26 -9.47
CA ARG A 316 -3.72 31.51 -8.12
C ARG A 316 -2.75 31.13 -7.03
N TRP A 317 -2.04 30.02 -7.18
CA TRP A 317 -1.01 29.59 -6.23
C TRP A 317 0.15 30.58 -6.17
N GLU A 318 0.65 31.03 -7.30
CA GLU A 318 1.71 32.05 -7.35
C GLU A 318 1.34 33.36 -6.62
N LYS A 319 0.10 33.81 -6.83
CA LYS A 319 -0.43 34.99 -6.11
C LYS A 319 -0.51 34.74 -4.60
N LEU A 320 -1.00 33.58 -4.19
CA LEU A 320 -1.05 33.18 -2.77
C LEU A 320 0.35 33.19 -2.16
N GLU A 321 1.33 32.55 -2.82
CA GLU A 321 2.72 32.52 -2.35
C GLU A 321 3.28 33.94 -2.16
N GLN A 322 3.11 34.81 -3.15
CA GLN A 322 3.60 36.20 -3.08
C GLN A 322 2.99 36.96 -1.91
N ILE A 323 1.67 36.81 -1.68
CA ILE A 323 0.96 37.49 -0.59
C ILE A 323 1.40 36.95 0.76
N VAL A 324 1.46 35.63 0.94
CA VAL A 324 1.90 34.98 2.17
C VAL A 324 3.36 35.33 2.48
N GLN A 325 4.25 35.31 1.48
CA GLN A 325 5.66 35.70 1.68
C GLN A 325 5.82 37.14 2.10
N ARG A 326 4.99 38.07 1.57
CA ARG A 326 4.98 39.46 2.02
C ARG A 326 4.51 39.59 3.48
N ALA A 327 3.47 38.85 3.85
CA ALA A 327 2.96 38.83 5.22
C ALA A 327 3.99 38.23 6.20
N ILE A 328 4.72 37.20 5.82
CA ILE A 328 5.84 36.64 6.61
C ILE A 328 6.94 37.68 6.82
N LYS A 329 7.29 38.47 5.81
CA LYS A 329 8.29 39.55 5.94
C LYS A 329 7.81 40.66 6.88
N ALA A 330 6.51 40.93 6.91
CA ALA A 330 5.93 41.96 7.80
C ALA A 330 5.85 41.44 9.26
N ASP A 331 5.55 40.16 9.48
CA ASP A 331 5.52 39.56 10.81
C ASP A 331 6.31 38.21 10.82
N ALA A 332 7.64 38.35 10.90
CA ALA A 332 8.54 37.20 10.93
C ALA A 332 8.39 36.32 12.19
N LYS A 333 7.70 36.80 13.22
CA LYS A 333 7.45 36.04 14.45
C LYS A 333 6.20 35.17 14.37
N ASN A 334 5.35 35.35 13.37
CA ASN A 334 4.14 34.57 13.17
C ASN A 334 4.48 33.17 12.68
N TYR A 335 4.50 32.22 13.60
CA TYR A 335 4.89 30.85 13.38
C TYR A 335 3.93 30.12 12.42
N ALA A 336 2.62 30.33 12.57
CA ALA A 336 1.60 29.72 11.74
C ALA A 336 1.70 30.21 10.29
N LEU A 337 1.96 31.51 10.09
CA LEU A 337 2.10 32.09 8.76
C LEU A 337 3.34 31.57 8.03
N ARG A 338 4.47 31.39 8.75
CA ARG A 338 5.69 30.80 8.17
C ARG A 338 5.52 29.37 7.68
N ARG A 339 4.62 28.59 8.32
CA ARG A 339 4.31 27.20 7.93
C ARG A 339 3.23 27.09 6.87
N CYS A 340 2.42 28.11 6.69
CA CYS A 340 1.18 28.08 5.92
C CYS A 340 1.32 27.38 4.55
N LEU A 341 2.33 27.73 3.75
CA LEU A 341 2.55 27.13 2.44
C LEU A 341 2.88 25.62 2.54
N HIS A 342 3.73 25.25 3.51
CA HIS A 342 4.02 23.85 3.78
C HIS A 342 2.77 23.11 4.27
N ASP A 343 2.03 23.68 5.22
CA ASP A 343 0.80 23.08 5.76
C ASP A 343 -0.19 22.77 4.63
N ILE A 344 -0.36 23.68 3.67
CA ILE A 344 -1.25 23.48 2.51
C ILE A 344 -0.76 22.31 1.65
N VAL A 345 0.52 22.31 1.23
CA VAL A 345 1.06 21.28 0.35
C VAL A 345 1.03 19.92 1.04
N PHE A 346 1.50 19.83 2.28
CA PHE A 346 1.48 18.57 3.04
C PHE A 346 0.07 18.04 3.25
N ALA A 347 -0.90 18.87 3.56
CA ALA A 347 -2.29 18.45 3.77
C ALA A 347 -2.92 17.83 2.52
N HIS A 348 -2.47 18.20 1.33
CA HIS A 348 -3.08 17.77 0.08
C HIS A 348 -2.32 16.63 -0.63
N VAL A 349 -0.98 16.55 -0.45
CA VAL A 349 -0.13 15.69 -1.29
C VAL A 349 0.65 14.66 -0.49
N TYR A 350 0.90 14.89 0.83
CA TYR A 350 1.70 13.98 1.64
C TYR A 350 1.03 12.61 1.77
N PRO A 351 1.81 11.50 1.82
CA PRO A 351 1.28 10.15 1.95
C PRO A 351 0.30 9.97 3.12
N ARG A 352 -0.81 9.29 2.85
CA ARG A 352 -1.84 8.92 3.83
C ARG A 352 -1.85 7.41 4.00
N LEU A 353 -1.43 6.96 5.18
CA LEU A 353 -1.24 5.56 5.50
C LEU A 353 -2.41 5.00 6.29
N ASP A 354 -2.83 3.77 5.98
CA ASP A 354 -3.55 2.95 6.95
C ASP A 354 -2.56 2.40 7.98
N VAL A 355 -2.40 3.17 9.07
CA VAL A 355 -1.44 2.87 10.14
C VAL A 355 -1.78 1.56 10.86
N GLU A 356 -3.05 1.18 10.92
CA GLU A 356 -3.50 -0.05 11.61
C GLU A 356 -2.98 -1.31 10.90
N VAL A 357 -2.89 -1.29 9.57
CA VAL A 357 -2.30 -2.39 8.79
C VAL A 357 -0.82 -2.59 9.13
N SER A 358 -0.11 -1.50 9.40
CA SER A 358 1.33 -1.52 9.68
C SER A 358 1.68 -1.96 11.10
N LYS A 359 0.87 -1.59 12.11
CA LYS A 359 1.16 -1.76 13.55
C LYS A 359 1.25 -3.20 14.02
N HIS A 360 0.41 -4.08 13.48
CA HIS A 360 0.22 -5.41 14.05
C HIS A 360 0.85 -6.53 13.20
N MET A 361 1.67 -7.38 13.84
CA MET A 361 2.28 -8.53 13.16
C MET A 361 1.25 -9.53 12.63
N ASN A 362 0.08 -9.65 13.24
CA ASN A 362 -0.98 -10.59 12.85
C ASN A 362 -1.93 -10.04 11.78
N HIS A 363 -1.69 -8.82 11.28
CA HIS A 363 -2.51 -8.25 10.20
C HIS A 363 -2.18 -8.91 8.86
N LEU A 364 -3.21 -9.28 8.11
CA LEU A 364 -3.09 -9.88 6.78
C LEU A 364 -2.99 -8.79 5.71
N LEU A 365 -2.20 -9.04 4.67
CA LEU A 365 -2.15 -8.16 3.49
C LEU A 365 -2.23 -8.96 2.20
N LYS A 366 -2.95 -8.40 1.22
CA LYS A 366 -3.14 -9.02 -0.10
C LYS A 366 -1.79 -9.30 -0.78
N ALA A 367 -1.61 -10.54 -1.20
CA ALA A 367 -0.40 -11.02 -1.85
C ALA A 367 -0.12 -10.30 -3.18
N PRO A 368 1.16 -10.08 -3.53
CA PRO A 368 1.55 -9.81 -4.90
C PRO A 368 1.01 -10.89 -5.85
N PHE A 369 0.80 -10.51 -7.09
CA PHE A 369 0.22 -11.38 -8.13
C PHE A 369 -1.20 -11.91 -7.85
N CYS A 370 -1.82 -11.48 -6.75
CA CYS A 370 -3.23 -11.78 -6.49
C CYS A 370 -4.12 -11.04 -7.51
N VAL A 371 -5.21 -11.65 -7.94
CA VAL A 371 -6.21 -11.01 -8.79
C VAL A 371 -7.16 -10.20 -7.91
N HIS A 372 -7.42 -8.94 -8.28
CA HIS A 372 -8.39 -8.14 -7.55
C HIS A 372 -9.82 -8.50 -7.98
N PRO A 373 -10.71 -8.96 -7.07
CA PRO A 373 -11.98 -9.56 -7.44
C PRO A 373 -12.94 -8.62 -8.18
N LYS A 374 -12.87 -7.30 -7.93
CA LYS A 374 -13.77 -6.32 -8.57
C LYS A 374 -13.28 -5.81 -9.92
N THR A 375 -11.98 -5.88 -10.21
CA THR A 375 -11.41 -5.35 -11.45
C THR A 375 -10.86 -6.43 -12.38
N GLY A 376 -10.61 -7.63 -11.86
CA GLY A 376 -9.88 -8.68 -12.56
C GLY A 376 -8.41 -8.38 -12.82
N ARG A 377 -7.89 -7.21 -12.37
CA ARG A 377 -6.49 -6.82 -12.55
C ARG A 377 -5.57 -7.55 -11.58
N VAL A 378 -4.37 -7.83 -12.01
CA VAL A 378 -3.34 -8.47 -11.19
C VAL A 378 -2.66 -7.44 -10.31
N CYS A 379 -2.34 -7.81 -9.06
CA CYS A 379 -1.54 -7.01 -8.14
C CYS A 379 -0.06 -7.13 -8.54
N VAL A 380 0.40 -6.28 -9.46
CA VAL A 380 1.75 -6.38 -10.02
C VAL A 380 2.78 -5.60 -9.20
N PRO A 381 4.00 -6.12 -9.07
CA PRO A 381 5.15 -5.34 -8.60
C PRO A 381 5.40 -4.11 -9.46
N MET A 382 5.94 -3.07 -8.84
CA MET A 382 6.31 -1.82 -9.52
C MET A 382 7.69 -1.36 -9.03
N ASP A 383 8.47 -0.78 -9.95
CA ASP A 383 9.75 -0.19 -9.63
C ASP A 383 9.54 1.22 -9.06
N PRO A 384 9.95 1.51 -7.80
CA PRO A 384 9.82 2.84 -7.22
C PRO A 384 10.62 3.91 -7.97
N LYS A 385 11.68 3.54 -8.69
CA LYS A 385 12.50 4.48 -9.47
C LYS A 385 11.77 5.00 -10.71
N THR A 386 10.88 4.19 -11.27
CA THR A 386 10.07 4.53 -12.45
C THR A 386 8.59 4.70 -12.12
N ALA A 387 8.27 5.00 -10.85
CA ALA A 387 6.89 5.18 -10.40
C ALA A 387 6.13 6.29 -11.15
N ASP A 388 6.84 7.26 -11.73
CA ASP A 388 6.26 8.31 -12.59
C ASP A 388 5.63 7.77 -13.87
N ASP A 389 6.17 6.66 -14.40
CA ASP A 389 5.73 6.03 -15.64
C ASP A 389 4.70 4.93 -15.44
N PHE A 390 4.39 4.60 -14.17
CA PHE A 390 3.45 3.54 -13.86
C PHE A 390 2.00 3.99 -14.10
N ASP A 391 1.34 3.32 -15.04
CA ASP A 391 -0.07 3.53 -15.37
C ASP A 391 -0.92 2.34 -14.87
N PRO A 392 -1.75 2.52 -13.83
CA PRO A 392 -2.61 1.45 -13.31
C PRO A 392 -3.66 0.98 -14.30
N MET A 393 -3.99 1.81 -15.30
CA MET A 393 -4.98 1.46 -16.32
C MET A 393 -4.42 0.46 -17.35
N ARG A 394 -3.09 0.40 -17.49
CA ARG A 394 -2.38 -0.53 -18.39
C ARG A 394 -2.05 -1.88 -17.76
N VAL A 395 -2.28 -2.02 -16.44
CA VAL A 395 -2.07 -3.29 -15.74
C VAL A 395 -3.07 -4.34 -16.24
N PRO A 396 -2.60 -5.55 -16.62
CA PRO A 396 -3.46 -6.55 -17.25
C PRO A 396 -4.51 -7.10 -16.29
N THR A 397 -5.67 -7.37 -16.86
CA THR A 397 -6.67 -8.24 -16.25
C THR A 397 -6.34 -9.72 -16.52
N VAL A 398 -6.96 -10.63 -15.74
CA VAL A 398 -6.83 -12.08 -16.00
C VAL A 398 -7.29 -12.40 -17.41
N ASN A 399 -8.40 -11.86 -17.90
CA ASN A 399 -8.90 -12.11 -19.25
C ASN A 399 -7.89 -11.73 -20.34
N GLU A 400 -7.26 -10.56 -20.18
CA GLU A 400 -6.21 -10.12 -21.13
C GLU A 400 -5.01 -11.07 -21.10
N LEU A 401 -4.58 -11.47 -19.89
CA LEU A 401 -3.46 -12.43 -19.75
C LEU A 401 -3.77 -13.80 -20.35
N LEU A 402 -5.00 -14.29 -20.20
CA LEU A 402 -5.42 -15.56 -20.81
C LEU A 402 -5.46 -15.46 -22.33
N ASN A 403 -5.90 -14.32 -22.89
CA ASN A 403 -5.85 -14.08 -24.33
C ASN A 403 -4.40 -14.01 -24.84
N GLU A 404 -3.49 -13.36 -24.11
CA GLU A 404 -2.06 -13.32 -24.42
C GLU A 404 -1.45 -14.74 -24.39
N LEU A 405 -1.77 -15.52 -23.36
CA LEU A 405 -1.31 -16.89 -23.21
C LEU A 405 -1.77 -17.78 -24.38
N ASN A 406 -3.04 -17.65 -24.76
CA ASN A 406 -3.58 -18.38 -25.92
C ASN A 406 -2.92 -17.95 -27.23
N ALA A 407 -2.71 -16.65 -27.43
CA ALA A 407 -2.04 -16.14 -28.62
C ALA A 407 -0.54 -16.54 -28.69
N ALA A 408 0.05 -16.86 -27.56
CA ALA A 408 1.45 -17.28 -27.42
C ALA A 408 1.61 -18.82 -27.34
N ASP A 409 0.60 -19.61 -27.72
CA ASP A 409 0.62 -21.08 -27.65
C ASP A 409 1.02 -21.60 -26.26
N GLY A 410 0.52 -20.97 -25.18
CA GLY A 410 0.77 -21.35 -23.80
C GLY A 410 2.12 -20.90 -23.23
N LYS A 411 2.87 -20.04 -23.93
CA LYS A 411 4.17 -19.53 -23.47
C LYS A 411 3.97 -18.32 -22.58
N VAL A 412 4.20 -18.50 -21.27
CA VAL A 412 4.05 -17.45 -20.24
C VAL A 412 5.04 -16.30 -20.49
N GLU A 413 6.23 -16.61 -20.99
CA GLU A 413 7.31 -15.64 -21.25
C GLU A 413 6.92 -14.57 -22.27
N ALA A 414 5.92 -14.84 -23.11
CA ALA A 414 5.39 -13.89 -24.08
C ALA A 414 4.23 -13.03 -23.55
N THR A 415 3.85 -13.20 -22.29
CA THR A 415 2.73 -12.45 -21.67
C THR A 415 3.23 -11.28 -20.82
N ARG A 416 2.34 -10.32 -20.53
CA ARG A 416 2.61 -9.24 -19.57
C ARG A 416 2.85 -9.75 -18.13
N MET A 417 2.46 -10.99 -17.82
CA MET A 417 2.77 -11.60 -16.53
C MET A 417 4.28 -11.79 -16.35
N GLN A 418 4.99 -12.22 -17.39
CA GLN A 418 6.45 -12.34 -17.33
C GLN A 418 7.11 -11.01 -16.98
N LYS A 419 6.67 -9.91 -17.58
CA LYS A 419 7.19 -8.56 -17.25
C LYS A 419 6.99 -8.20 -15.77
N ALA A 420 5.87 -8.63 -15.18
CA ALA A 420 5.64 -8.42 -13.76
C ALA A 420 6.55 -9.29 -12.88
N VAL A 421 6.85 -10.51 -13.31
CA VAL A 421 7.80 -11.40 -12.63
C VAL A 421 9.24 -10.87 -12.78
N ASP A 422 9.60 -10.36 -13.95
CA ASP A 422 10.91 -9.75 -14.18
C ASP A 422 11.10 -8.50 -13.30
N CYS A 423 10.10 -7.63 -13.23
CA CYS A 423 10.11 -6.49 -12.31
C CYS A 423 10.32 -6.93 -10.85
N PHE A 424 9.60 -7.96 -10.38
CA PHE A 424 9.79 -8.53 -9.05
C PHE A 424 11.23 -9.01 -8.82
N ASN A 425 11.80 -9.72 -9.79
CA ASN A 425 13.14 -10.27 -9.67
C ASN A 425 14.21 -9.17 -9.68
N GLU A 426 14.15 -8.26 -10.63
CA GLU A 426 15.17 -7.24 -10.86
C GLU A 426 15.18 -6.14 -9.80
N THR A 427 14.00 -5.70 -9.36
CA THR A 427 13.88 -4.58 -8.43
C THR A 427 13.93 -5.00 -6.96
N PHE A 428 13.68 -6.28 -6.67
CA PHE A 428 13.53 -6.75 -5.30
C PHE A 428 14.22 -8.10 -5.02
N TRP A 429 13.80 -9.20 -5.68
CA TRP A 429 14.14 -10.54 -5.24
C TRP A 429 15.63 -10.87 -5.38
N ASN A 430 16.28 -10.49 -6.48
CA ASN A 430 17.68 -10.84 -6.73
C ASN A 430 18.62 -10.30 -5.62
N ALA A 431 18.34 -9.11 -5.10
CA ALA A 431 19.13 -8.53 -4.00
C ALA A 431 18.88 -9.27 -2.68
N LEU A 432 17.61 -9.50 -2.35
CA LEU A 432 17.22 -10.22 -1.12
C LEU A 432 17.72 -11.68 -1.13
N GLU A 433 17.61 -12.37 -2.26
CA GLU A 433 18.11 -13.75 -2.38
C GLU A 433 19.62 -13.85 -2.11
N LYS A 434 20.38 -12.89 -2.63
CA LYS A 434 21.83 -12.81 -2.40
C LYS A 434 22.14 -12.63 -0.90
N GLU A 435 21.41 -11.78 -0.21
CA GLU A 435 21.57 -11.57 1.23
C GLU A 435 21.23 -12.85 2.00
N CYS A 436 20.07 -13.46 1.75
CA CYS A 436 19.65 -14.71 2.39
C CYS A 436 20.68 -15.84 2.22
N LYS A 437 21.28 -15.98 1.04
CA LYS A 437 22.35 -16.96 0.77
C LYS A 437 23.62 -16.63 1.56
N GLY A 438 23.95 -15.34 1.67
CA GLY A 438 25.07 -14.84 2.46
C GLY A 438 24.93 -15.17 3.95
N ASP A 439 23.76 -14.95 4.51
CA ASP A 439 23.45 -15.22 5.92
C ASP A 439 23.53 -16.71 6.26
N LEU A 440 23.00 -17.57 5.40
CA LEU A 440 23.11 -19.03 5.57
C LEU A 440 24.57 -19.51 5.51
N ALA A 441 25.36 -18.94 4.60
CA ALA A 441 26.79 -19.24 4.52
C ALA A 441 27.58 -18.74 5.75
N ALA A 442 27.21 -17.58 6.32
CA ALA A 442 27.79 -17.05 7.54
C ALA A 442 27.47 -17.97 8.74
N LYS A 443 26.23 -18.35 8.93
CA LYS A 443 25.79 -19.32 9.96
C LYS A 443 26.52 -20.64 9.86
N THR A 444 26.79 -21.12 8.64
CA THR A 444 27.56 -22.36 8.43
C THR A 444 29.00 -22.22 8.93
N ARG A 445 29.65 -21.08 8.65
CA ARG A 445 31.01 -20.81 9.10
C ARG A 445 31.10 -20.69 10.63
N GLU A 446 30.17 -19.99 11.26
CA GLU A 446 30.09 -19.87 12.72
C GLU A 446 29.92 -21.23 13.39
N ASN A 447 28.98 -22.04 12.91
CA ASN A 447 28.76 -23.39 13.45
C ASN A 447 29.94 -24.32 13.26
N ALA A 448 30.71 -24.20 12.17
CA ALA A 448 31.93 -24.95 11.93
C ALA A 448 33.06 -24.51 12.89
N ALA A 449 33.21 -23.20 13.10
CA ALA A 449 34.18 -22.64 14.03
C ALA A 449 33.92 -23.08 15.48
N THR A 450 32.64 -23.02 15.91
CA THR A 450 32.22 -23.44 17.27
C THR A 450 32.48 -24.94 17.50
N LYS A 451 32.17 -25.79 16.49
CA LYS A 451 32.46 -27.23 16.58
C LYS A 451 33.96 -27.54 16.57
N GLY A 452 34.72 -26.76 15.80
CA GLY A 452 36.21 -26.89 15.80
C GLY A 452 36.85 -26.50 17.14
N ALA A 453 36.35 -25.43 17.77
CA ALA A 453 36.80 -25.00 19.08
C ALA A 453 36.49 -26.02 20.19
N SER A 454 35.29 -26.61 20.18
CA SER A 454 34.91 -27.65 21.16
C SER A 454 35.64 -28.99 20.97
N ALA A 455 36.22 -29.24 19.79
CA ALA A 455 36.99 -30.43 19.52
C ALA A 455 38.47 -30.33 19.97
N THR A 456 38.91 -29.12 20.34
CA THR A 456 40.28 -28.86 20.82
C THR A 456 40.41 -28.77 22.36
N GLU A 457 39.30 -28.90 23.09
CA GLU A 457 39.24 -28.88 24.56
C GLU A 457 39.24 -30.29 25.21
N TRP A 458 39.89 -31.31 24.57
CA TRP A 458 40.11 -32.63 25.18
C TRP A 458 41.60 -32.92 25.29
#